data_e2a208d657e56586473f9ac1e7f117a0
#
_entry.id   e2a208d657e56586473f9ac1e7f117a0
#
_cell.length_a   1.000
_cell.length_b   1.000
_cell.length_c   1.000
_cell.angle_alpha   90.00
_cell.angle_beta   90.00
_cell.angle_gamma   90.00
#
_symmetry.space_group_name_H-M   'P 1'
#
loop_
_entity.id
_entity.type
_entity.pdbx_description
1 polymer ?
#
loop_
_entity_poly.entity_id
_entity_poly.type
_entity_poly.pdbx_seq_one_letter_code
_entity_poly.pdbx_strand_id
1 'polypeptide(L)'
;AGIYPVCNLESYPGIARAAGAYHMTKDELKATLHENNPTERLQPLATAKVPIFHIHGDNDKVVPYHLNTQILVERYLKYGGPAEVELVENQGHNMWTGWFESETLTRFVVDRALGKPRQNSSRK
;
A
#
# COMPACT_ATOMS: atom_id res chain seq x y z
N ALA A 1 -5.73 -0.38 -5.63
CA ALA A 1 -5.28 -1.70 -5.24
C ALA A 1 -3.78 -1.85 -5.50
N GLY A 2 -3.09 -2.65 -4.69
CA GLY A 2 -1.66 -2.91 -4.86
C GLY A 2 -1.28 -4.35 -4.51
N ILE A 3 -0.33 -4.89 -5.27
CA ILE A 3 0.33 -6.16 -4.99
C ILE A 3 1.71 -5.81 -4.44
N TYR A 4 2.01 -6.19 -3.21
CA TYR A 4 3.22 -5.85 -2.44
C TYR A 4 3.78 -4.43 -2.74
N PRO A 5 2.97 -3.37 -2.60
CA PRO A 5 3.35 -2.04 -3.06
C PRO A 5 4.43 -1.41 -2.18
N VAL A 6 5.31 -0.63 -2.82
CA VAL A 6 6.18 0.29 -2.10
C VAL A 6 5.33 1.44 -1.57
N CYS A 7 5.31 1.61 -0.26
CA CYS A 7 4.57 2.66 0.42
C CYS A 7 5.47 3.59 1.24
N ASN A 8 6.71 3.17 1.48
CA ASN A 8 7.65 3.88 2.32
C ASN A 8 9.03 3.93 1.66
N LEU A 9 9.42 5.12 1.22
CA LEU A 9 10.69 5.37 0.53
C LEU A 9 11.92 5.10 1.42
N GLU A 10 11.77 5.14 2.75
CA GLU A 10 12.85 4.81 3.68
C GLU A 10 13.16 3.32 3.69
N SER A 11 12.16 2.47 3.47
CA SER A 11 12.34 1.02 3.41
C SER A 11 12.85 0.56 2.03
N TYR A 12 12.19 1.02 0.98
CA TYR A 12 12.54 0.67 -0.41
C TYR A 12 12.14 1.81 -1.36
N PRO A 13 12.96 2.19 -2.30
CA PRO A 13 14.31 1.67 -2.59
C PRO A 13 15.40 2.22 -1.65
N GLY A 14 15.00 2.90 -0.56
CA GLY A 14 15.84 3.69 0.33
C GLY A 14 16.04 5.12 -0.18
N ILE A 15 16.18 6.06 0.74
CA ILE A 15 16.22 7.50 0.43
C ILE A 15 17.27 7.86 -0.62
N ALA A 16 18.45 7.25 -0.57
CA ALA A 16 19.53 7.57 -1.52
C ALA A 16 19.17 7.23 -2.98
N ARG A 17 18.45 6.12 -3.19
CA ARG A 17 18.00 5.73 -4.55
C ARG A 17 16.76 6.51 -4.97
N ALA A 18 15.83 6.73 -4.06
CA ALA A 18 14.63 7.50 -4.34
C ALA A 18 14.97 8.94 -4.74
N ALA A 19 15.94 9.57 -4.09
CA ALA A 19 16.35 10.96 -4.36
C ALA A 19 16.68 11.20 -5.85
N GLY A 20 17.35 10.26 -6.50
CA GLY A 20 17.64 10.36 -7.94
C GLY A 20 16.37 10.44 -8.81
N ALA A 21 15.33 9.65 -8.49
CA ALA A 21 14.06 9.68 -9.21
C ALA A 21 13.26 10.98 -8.98
N TYR A 22 13.47 11.64 -7.84
CA TYR A 22 12.86 12.92 -7.51
C TYR A 22 13.71 14.12 -7.97
N HIS A 23 14.84 13.91 -8.64
CA HIS A 23 15.80 14.95 -9.01
C HIS A 23 16.28 15.80 -7.81
N MET A 24 16.45 15.16 -6.67
CA MET A 24 16.86 15.73 -5.39
C MET A 24 18.16 15.11 -4.90
N THR A 25 18.86 15.80 -4.02
CA THR A 25 19.88 15.19 -3.16
C THR A 25 19.20 14.33 -2.07
N LYS A 26 19.97 13.42 -1.47
CA LYS A 26 19.48 12.60 -0.36
C LYS A 26 18.94 13.46 0.81
N ASP A 27 19.63 14.56 1.11
CA ASP A 27 19.28 15.43 2.24
C ASP A 27 18.02 16.27 1.94
N GLU A 28 17.87 16.75 0.69
CA GLU A 28 16.65 17.42 0.24
C GLU A 28 15.43 16.50 0.31
N LEU A 29 15.53 15.27 -0.22
CA LEU A 29 14.42 14.33 -0.15
C LEU A 29 14.08 13.99 1.31
N LYS A 30 15.10 13.79 2.16
CA LYS A 30 14.90 13.50 3.57
C LYS A 30 14.20 14.65 4.31
N ALA A 31 14.58 15.88 4.02
CA ALA A 31 13.97 17.08 4.61
C ALA A 31 12.50 17.26 4.17
N THR A 32 12.15 16.82 2.96
CA THR A 32 10.79 16.93 2.37
C THR A 32 10.05 15.59 2.33
N LEU A 33 10.46 14.61 3.15
CA LEU A 33 9.87 13.28 3.12
C LEU A 33 8.35 13.29 3.41
N HIS A 34 7.90 14.17 4.30
CA HIS A 34 6.49 14.37 4.60
C HIS A 34 5.64 14.83 3.39
N GLU A 35 6.28 15.40 2.36
CA GLU A 35 5.62 15.80 1.11
C GLU A 35 5.67 14.70 0.04
N ASN A 36 6.64 13.79 0.12
CA ASN A 36 6.97 12.85 -0.95
C ASN A 36 6.70 11.39 -0.59
N ASN A 37 6.74 11.04 0.71
CA ASN A 37 6.54 9.66 1.13
C ASN A 37 5.04 9.29 1.16
N PRO A 38 4.59 8.25 0.45
CA PRO A 38 3.18 7.85 0.42
C PRO A 38 2.56 7.68 1.80
N THR A 39 3.29 7.09 2.77
CA THR A 39 2.79 6.88 4.14
C THR A 39 2.55 8.17 4.94
N GLU A 40 3.07 9.31 4.47
CA GLU A 40 2.90 10.62 5.13
C GLU A 40 1.75 11.46 4.52
N ARG A 41 1.19 11.03 3.39
CA ARG A 41 0.21 11.82 2.61
C ARG A 41 -1.18 11.19 2.51
N LEU A 42 -1.59 10.47 3.52
CA LEU A 42 -2.80 9.64 3.51
C LEU A 42 -4.09 10.38 3.86
N GLN A 43 -4.00 11.46 4.63
CA GLN A 43 -5.17 12.13 5.20
C GLN A 43 -6.16 12.65 4.15
N PRO A 44 -5.75 13.31 3.04
CA PRO A 44 -6.70 13.77 2.03
C PRO A 44 -7.49 12.63 1.40
N LEU A 45 -6.82 11.52 1.08
CA LEU A 45 -7.46 10.32 0.51
C LEU A 45 -8.42 9.67 1.51
N ALA A 46 -8.03 9.60 2.78
CA ALA A 46 -8.87 9.05 3.84
C ALA A 46 -10.13 9.89 4.07
N THR A 47 -9.99 11.23 4.05
CA THR A 47 -11.11 12.17 4.13
C THR A 47 -12.07 11.99 2.95
N ALA A 48 -11.55 11.80 1.76
CA ALA A 48 -12.33 11.51 0.55
C ALA A 48 -12.88 10.06 0.51
N LYS A 49 -12.60 9.25 1.53
CA LYS A 49 -13.05 7.84 1.63
C LYS A 49 -12.62 6.97 0.44
N VAL A 50 -11.48 7.26 -0.16
CA VAL A 50 -10.93 6.44 -1.26
C VAL A 50 -10.61 5.04 -0.74
N PRO A 51 -11.20 3.97 -1.27
CA PRO A 51 -10.93 2.63 -0.77
C PRO A 51 -9.55 2.12 -1.22
N ILE A 52 -8.83 1.50 -0.29
CA ILE A 52 -7.53 0.88 -0.56
C ILE A 52 -7.64 -0.63 -0.31
N PHE A 53 -7.04 -1.41 -1.19
CA PHE A 53 -6.84 -2.85 -1.02
C PHE A 53 -5.41 -3.23 -1.38
N HIS A 54 -4.70 -3.89 -0.47
CA HIS A 54 -3.38 -4.45 -0.73
C HIS A 54 -3.38 -5.97 -0.51
N ILE A 55 -2.67 -6.69 -1.39
CA ILE A 55 -2.25 -8.07 -1.18
C ILE A 55 -0.73 -8.08 -0.99
N HIS A 56 -0.23 -8.74 0.06
CA HIS A 56 1.19 -8.70 0.43
C HIS A 56 1.62 -10.01 1.07
N GLY A 57 2.84 -10.44 0.81
CA GLY A 57 3.42 -11.61 1.47
C GLY A 57 4.06 -11.26 2.81
N ASP A 58 3.88 -12.12 3.80
CA ASP A 58 4.44 -11.93 5.14
C ASP A 58 5.97 -12.12 5.20
N ASN A 59 6.53 -12.81 4.19
CA ASN A 59 7.96 -13.09 4.07
C ASN A 59 8.65 -12.24 2.99
N ASP A 60 8.08 -11.10 2.61
CA ASP A 60 8.71 -10.17 1.66
C ASP A 60 9.93 -9.50 2.29
N LYS A 61 11.13 -9.82 1.78
CA LYS A 61 12.42 -9.27 2.23
C LYS A 61 12.88 -8.07 1.40
N VAL A 62 12.25 -7.81 0.26
CA VAL A 62 12.57 -6.69 -0.64
C VAL A 62 11.77 -5.46 -0.27
N VAL A 63 10.45 -5.62 -0.16
CA VAL A 63 9.50 -4.60 0.30
C VAL A 63 8.79 -5.13 1.55
N PRO A 64 9.41 -5.04 2.73
CA PRO A 64 8.87 -5.67 3.93
C PRO A 64 7.46 -5.18 4.27
N TYR A 65 6.54 -6.13 4.50
CA TYR A 65 5.14 -5.84 4.84
C TYR A 65 5.01 -4.82 5.98
N HIS A 66 5.73 -5.07 7.09
CA HIS A 66 5.64 -4.25 8.31
C HIS A 66 6.16 -2.81 8.15
N LEU A 67 6.99 -2.55 7.13
CA LEU A 67 7.52 -1.22 6.82
C LEU A 67 6.77 -0.50 5.69
N ASN A 68 5.87 -1.16 5.01
CA ASN A 68 5.14 -0.63 3.86
C ASN A 68 3.62 -0.73 4.05
N THR A 69 3.00 -1.81 3.60
CA THR A 69 1.54 -1.99 3.65
C THR A 69 0.97 -1.85 5.06
N GLN A 70 1.62 -2.44 6.07
CA GLN A 70 1.12 -2.36 7.45
C GLN A 70 1.04 -0.91 7.94
N ILE A 71 2.14 -0.15 7.82
CA ILE A 71 2.18 1.26 8.24
C ILE A 71 1.14 2.09 7.50
N LEU A 72 1.03 1.90 6.18
CA LEU A 72 0.06 2.63 5.36
C LEU A 72 -1.36 2.35 5.84
N VAL A 73 -1.73 1.09 5.98
CA VAL A 73 -3.09 0.69 6.35
C VAL A 73 -3.45 1.13 7.76
N GLU A 74 -2.56 0.95 8.74
CA GLU A 74 -2.78 1.42 10.12
C GLU A 74 -3.03 2.93 10.18
N ARG A 75 -2.19 3.72 9.51
CA ARG A 75 -2.36 5.17 9.44
C ARG A 75 -3.64 5.56 8.70
N TYR A 76 -3.94 4.88 7.60
CA TYR A 76 -5.11 5.15 6.79
C TYR A 76 -6.41 4.92 7.55
N LEU A 77 -6.50 3.78 8.26
CA LEU A 77 -7.63 3.46 9.14
C LEU A 77 -7.77 4.47 10.28
N LYS A 78 -6.64 4.92 10.87
CA LYS A 78 -6.64 5.95 11.91
C LYS A 78 -7.22 7.28 11.41
N TYR A 79 -7.02 7.63 10.14
CA TYR A 79 -7.66 8.80 9.51
C TYR A 79 -9.11 8.53 9.05
N GLY A 80 -9.65 7.35 9.35
CA GLY A 80 -11.01 6.95 8.98
C GLY A 80 -11.17 6.56 7.51
N GLY A 81 -10.07 6.34 6.79
CA GLY A 81 -10.09 5.83 5.42
C GLY A 81 -10.41 4.34 5.36
N PRO A 82 -11.14 3.86 4.34
CA PRO A 82 -11.42 2.44 4.18
C PRO A 82 -10.22 1.70 3.55
N ALA A 83 -9.62 0.77 4.29
CA ALA A 83 -8.53 -0.07 3.80
C ALA A 83 -8.72 -1.53 4.18
N GLU A 84 -8.27 -2.42 3.30
CA GLU A 84 -8.28 -3.87 3.47
C GLU A 84 -6.93 -4.45 3.05
N VAL A 85 -6.51 -5.53 3.70
CA VAL A 85 -5.29 -6.27 3.39
C VAL A 85 -5.59 -7.75 3.30
N GLU A 86 -5.07 -8.39 2.26
CA GLU A 86 -4.90 -9.83 2.17
C GLU A 86 -3.43 -10.15 2.41
N LEU A 87 -3.10 -10.69 3.59
CA LEU A 87 -1.75 -11.11 3.93
C LEU A 87 -1.58 -12.58 3.58
N VAL A 88 -0.60 -12.89 2.70
CA VAL A 88 -0.37 -14.24 2.19
C VAL A 88 0.82 -14.86 2.90
N GLU A 89 0.58 -15.99 3.57
CA GLU A 89 1.60 -16.70 4.33
C GLU A 89 2.70 -17.28 3.44
N ASN A 90 3.94 -17.17 3.92
CA ASN A 90 5.15 -17.72 3.28
C ASN A 90 5.44 -17.19 1.87
N GLN A 91 4.81 -16.08 1.46
CA GLN A 91 5.10 -15.44 0.19
C GLN A 91 6.08 -14.28 0.35
N GLY A 92 7.00 -14.17 -0.61
CA GLY A 92 7.99 -13.11 -0.70
C GLY A 92 7.70 -12.15 -1.85
N HIS A 93 8.70 -11.34 -2.20
CA HIS A 93 8.66 -10.45 -3.37
C HIS A 93 8.96 -11.24 -4.64
N ASN A 94 7.99 -11.95 -5.18
CA ASN A 94 8.14 -12.91 -6.26
C ASN A 94 7.01 -12.81 -7.30
N MET A 95 7.10 -13.58 -8.35
CA MET A 95 6.10 -13.67 -9.42
C MET A 95 5.15 -14.87 -9.23
N TRP A 96 4.80 -15.15 -7.98
CA TRP A 96 3.81 -16.20 -7.69
C TRP A 96 2.46 -15.90 -8.35
N THR A 97 1.90 -16.88 -9.05
CA THR A 97 0.65 -16.69 -9.82
C THR A 97 -0.54 -16.32 -8.94
N GLY A 98 -0.56 -16.77 -7.69
CA GLY A 98 -1.62 -16.46 -6.74
C GLY A 98 -1.86 -14.98 -6.48
N TRP A 99 -0.87 -14.10 -6.76
CA TRP A 99 -1.10 -12.65 -6.72
C TRP A 99 -2.19 -12.20 -7.68
N PHE A 100 -2.27 -12.85 -8.85
CA PHE A 100 -3.19 -12.50 -9.93
C PHE A 100 -4.47 -13.36 -9.91
N GLU A 101 -4.48 -14.40 -9.09
CA GLU A 101 -5.61 -15.33 -8.90
C GLU A 101 -6.47 -14.97 -7.67
N SER A 102 -6.08 -13.97 -6.88
CA SER A 102 -6.87 -13.51 -5.74
C SER A 102 -8.24 -13.01 -6.19
N GLU A 103 -9.28 -13.76 -5.84
CA GLU A 103 -10.66 -13.37 -6.12
C GLU A 103 -11.05 -12.08 -5.38
N THR A 104 -10.51 -11.88 -4.17
CA THR A 104 -10.79 -10.69 -3.35
C THR A 104 -10.22 -9.44 -4.01
N LEU A 105 -8.96 -9.49 -4.46
CA LEU A 105 -8.32 -8.40 -5.19
C LEU A 105 -9.06 -8.10 -6.49
N THR A 106 -9.35 -9.13 -7.28
CA THR A 106 -10.05 -9.00 -8.57
C THR A 106 -11.43 -8.38 -8.38
N ARG A 107 -12.19 -8.88 -7.42
CA ARG A 107 -13.52 -8.35 -7.10
C ARG A 107 -13.44 -6.88 -6.65
N PHE A 108 -12.49 -6.54 -5.79
CA PHE A 108 -12.28 -5.16 -5.36
C PHE A 108 -12.06 -4.23 -6.56
N VAL A 109 -11.16 -4.59 -7.49
CA VAL A 109 -10.86 -3.77 -8.67
C VAL A 109 -12.08 -3.63 -9.58
N VAL A 110 -12.75 -4.74 -9.91
CA VAL A 110 -13.93 -4.75 -10.78
C VAL A 110 -15.08 -3.94 -10.17
N ASP A 111 -15.38 -4.12 -8.90
CA ASP A 111 -16.47 -3.41 -8.24
C ASP A 111 -16.21 -1.89 -8.19
N ARG A 112 -14.95 -1.47 -8.00
CA ARG A 112 -14.59 -0.05 -8.05
C ARG A 112 -14.69 0.52 -9.46
N ALA A 113 -14.23 -0.23 -10.48
CA ALA A 113 -14.34 0.17 -11.88
C ALA A 113 -15.80 0.33 -12.33
N LEU A 114 -16.70 -0.51 -11.80
CA LEU A 114 -18.15 -0.46 -12.10
C LEU A 114 -18.93 0.52 -11.20
N GLY A 115 -18.26 1.25 -10.31
CA GLY A 115 -18.92 2.18 -9.39
C GLY A 115 -19.83 1.50 -8.35
N LYS A 116 -19.64 0.22 -8.09
CA LYS A 116 -20.47 -0.50 -7.11
C LYS A 116 -20.11 -0.05 -5.68
N PRO A 117 -21.10 0.13 -4.81
CA PRO A 117 -20.86 0.42 -3.40
C PRO A 117 -20.15 -0.76 -2.72
N ARG A 118 -19.40 -0.46 -1.64
CA ARG A 118 -18.76 -1.49 -0.82
C ARG A 118 -19.82 -2.42 -0.26
N GLN A 119 -19.72 -3.71 -0.53
CA GLN A 119 -20.47 -4.71 0.22
C GLN A 119 -19.79 -4.84 1.58
N ASN A 120 -20.46 -4.42 2.65
CA ASN A 120 -20.02 -4.76 3.99
C ASN A 120 -20.09 -6.27 4.13
N SER A 121 -18.95 -6.94 4.13
CA SER A 121 -18.89 -8.33 4.57
C SER A 121 -19.17 -8.33 6.07
N SER A 122 -20.43 -8.49 6.44
CA SER A 122 -20.83 -8.80 7.80
C SER A 122 -20.19 -10.14 8.13
N ARG A 123 -19.04 -10.10 8.80
CA ARG A 123 -18.56 -11.30 9.49
C ARG A 123 -19.59 -11.61 10.58
N LYS A 124 -20.34 -12.68 10.35
CA LYS A 124 -21.04 -13.39 11.44
C LYS A 124 -20.03 -14.12 12.27
#